data_23a7d4191e1db89bc724230837b8ef7d
#
_entry.id   23a7d4191e1db89bc724230837b8ef7d
#
_cell.length_a   1.000
_cell.length_b   1.000
_cell.length_c   1.000
_cell.angle_alpha   90.00
_cell.angle_beta   90.00
_cell.angle_gamma   90.00
#
_symmetry.space_group_name_H-M   'P 1'
#
loop_
_entity.id
_entity.type
_entity.pdbx_description
1 polymer ?
#
loop_
_entity_poly.entity_id
_entity_poly.type
_entity_poly.pdbx_seq_one_letter_code
_entity_poly.pdbx_strand_id
1 'polypeptide(L)'
;MKPKRIILVRHGECDANIDENKFATIPDYTIELTPKGYEQALEAGKKLKRIVKEETLYFYVSPFWRTRSTFEAIVKAFPREQFHYSEEPRLREQEWGYVRTEQELQQLKLQRREYGIFYYRFPGGEAGSDVYDRINDLLGSLHRDFTTDSYPENCILITHSLAIRLFIMRWFHLTVEEFETMQSPENGSLVILELNPETNKYRLITPLETKKENPRYNRPIKI
;
A
#
# COMPACT_ATOMS: atom_id res chain seq x y z
N MET A 1 -8.61 21.79 3.82
CA MET A 1 -8.98 21.60 2.37
C MET A 1 -8.58 20.21 1.93
N LYS A 2 -9.37 19.46 1.14
CA LYS A 2 -8.99 18.13 0.66
C LYS A 2 -7.69 18.24 -0.18
N PRO A 3 -6.74 17.30 -0.05
CA PRO A 3 -5.55 17.29 -0.91
C PRO A 3 -5.93 17.10 -2.38
N LYS A 4 -5.16 17.69 -3.29
CA LYS A 4 -5.34 17.52 -4.74
C LYS A 4 -5.14 16.05 -5.15
N ARG A 5 -4.20 15.37 -4.47
CA ARG A 5 -3.88 13.96 -4.76
C ARG A 5 -3.68 13.16 -3.47
N ILE A 6 -4.11 11.91 -3.51
CA ILE A 6 -3.69 10.86 -2.59
C ILE A 6 -2.87 9.89 -3.41
N ILE A 7 -1.60 9.68 -3.04
CA ILE A 7 -0.65 8.86 -3.79
C ILE A 7 -0.15 7.75 -2.88
N LEU A 8 -0.45 6.51 -3.25
CA LEU A 8 0.02 5.32 -2.57
C LEU A 8 1.30 4.84 -3.26
N VAL A 9 2.35 4.59 -2.49
CA VAL A 9 3.65 4.14 -2.99
C VAL A 9 3.96 2.78 -2.39
N ARG A 10 4.15 1.77 -3.23
CA ARG A 10 4.69 0.50 -2.77
C ARG A 10 6.19 0.64 -2.54
N HIS A 11 6.70 0.09 -1.44
CA HIS A 11 8.15 0.03 -1.18
C HIS A 11 8.91 -0.54 -2.38
N GLY A 12 10.17 -0.15 -2.56
CA GLY A 12 11.09 -0.73 -3.53
C GLY A 12 11.31 -2.23 -3.31
N GLU A 13 11.90 -2.93 -4.26
CA GLU A 13 12.23 -4.34 -4.11
C GLU A 13 13.04 -4.58 -2.83
N CYS A 14 12.64 -5.59 -2.04
CA CYS A 14 13.31 -5.96 -0.80
C CYS A 14 13.82 -7.41 -0.87
N ASP A 15 14.68 -7.79 0.07
CA ASP A 15 15.28 -9.13 0.11
C ASP A 15 14.22 -10.24 0.04
N ALA A 16 13.07 -10.07 0.70
CA ALA A 16 11.99 -11.05 0.67
C ALA A 16 11.22 -11.11 -0.67
N ASN A 17 11.39 -10.15 -1.57
CA ASN A 17 10.86 -10.23 -2.93
C ASN A 17 11.72 -11.14 -3.83
N ILE A 18 13.01 -11.32 -3.47
CA ILE A 18 13.96 -12.20 -4.16
C ILE A 18 13.96 -13.57 -3.51
N ASP A 19 14.06 -13.62 -2.18
CA ASP A 19 14.13 -14.83 -1.37
C ASP A 19 13.05 -14.79 -0.28
N GLU A 20 11.93 -15.46 -0.53
CA GLU A 20 10.80 -15.51 0.40
C GLU A 20 11.12 -16.22 1.72
N ASN A 21 12.24 -17.00 1.80
CA ASN A 21 12.69 -17.61 3.05
C ASN A 21 13.06 -16.58 4.10
N LYS A 22 13.33 -15.36 3.70
CA LYS A 22 13.56 -14.25 4.64
C LYS A 22 12.41 -14.09 5.64
N PHE A 23 11.16 -14.32 5.24
CA PHE A 23 10.03 -14.27 6.17
C PHE A 23 10.06 -15.34 7.27
N ALA A 24 10.77 -16.47 7.06
CA ALA A 24 10.94 -17.52 8.05
C ALA A 24 12.19 -17.33 8.93
N THR A 25 13.13 -16.47 8.54
CA THR A 25 14.45 -16.38 9.17
C THR A 25 14.71 -15.08 9.90
N ILE A 26 14.06 -13.99 9.49
CA ILE A 26 14.20 -12.67 10.12
C ILE A 26 12.84 -12.02 10.35
N PRO A 27 12.70 -11.14 11.34
CA PRO A 27 11.46 -10.40 11.56
C PRO A 27 11.09 -9.57 10.33
N ASP A 28 9.85 -9.70 9.83
CA ASP A 28 9.39 -9.05 8.59
C ASP A 28 9.63 -7.53 8.58
N TYR A 29 9.45 -6.86 9.72
CA TYR A 29 9.63 -5.41 9.81
C TYR A 29 11.08 -4.94 9.59
N THR A 30 12.09 -5.85 9.72
CA THR A 30 13.52 -5.56 9.54
C THR A 30 14.05 -5.90 8.13
N ILE A 31 13.19 -6.42 7.25
CA ILE A 31 13.59 -6.74 5.87
C ILE A 31 13.91 -5.44 5.12
N GLU A 32 15.13 -5.38 4.55
CA GLU A 32 15.67 -4.21 3.88
C GLU A 32 15.38 -4.19 2.38
N LEU A 33 15.60 -3.03 1.76
CA LEU A 33 15.61 -2.89 0.31
C LEU A 33 16.85 -3.55 -0.28
N THR A 34 16.70 -4.13 -1.47
CA THR A 34 17.83 -4.47 -2.31
C THR A 34 18.44 -3.19 -2.93
N PRO A 35 19.68 -3.25 -3.47
CA PRO A 35 20.22 -2.14 -4.26
C PRO A 35 19.27 -1.70 -5.39
N LYS A 36 18.64 -2.65 -6.08
CA LYS A 36 17.63 -2.37 -7.11
C LYS A 36 16.40 -1.68 -6.53
N GLY A 37 15.92 -2.13 -5.35
CA GLY A 37 14.79 -1.50 -4.67
C GLY A 37 15.08 -0.06 -4.28
N TYR A 38 16.31 0.24 -3.87
CA TYR A 38 16.74 1.60 -3.59
C TYR A 38 16.73 2.49 -4.85
N GLU A 39 17.22 1.98 -5.99
CA GLU A 39 17.12 2.69 -7.27
C GLU A 39 15.66 2.91 -7.71
N GLN A 40 14.80 1.92 -7.52
CA GLN A 40 13.35 2.07 -7.77
C GLN A 40 12.75 3.20 -6.91
N ALA A 41 13.15 3.30 -5.64
CA ALA A 41 12.69 4.35 -4.73
C ALA A 41 13.19 5.75 -5.15
N LEU A 42 14.45 5.88 -5.59
CA LEU A 42 14.98 7.12 -6.16
C LEU A 42 14.20 7.55 -7.40
N GLU A 43 13.91 6.62 -8.31
CA GLU A 43 13.12 6.91 -9.50
C GLU A 43 11.66 7.27 -9.16
N ALA A 44 11.07 6.62 -8.16
CA ALA A 44 9.75 7.00 -7.63
C ALA A 44 9.75 8.45 -7.13
N GLY A 45 10.81 8.88 -6.43
CA GLY A 45 10.98 10.26 -6.00
C GLY A 45 11.02 11.26 -7.16
N LYS A 46 11.78 10.94 -8.21
CA LYS A 46 11.85 11.78 -9.43
C LYS A 46 10.49 11.84 -10.15
N LYS A 47 9.77 10.71 -10.23
CA LYS A 47 8.41 10.67 -10.82
C LYS A 47 7.45 11.52 -10.00
N LEU A 48 7.47 11.37 -8.67
CA LEU A 48 6.63 12.12 -7.77
C LEU A 48 6.90 13.64 -7.91
N LYS A 49 8.17 14.07 -7.92
CA LYS A 49 8.54 15.49 -8.10
C LYS A 49 8.02 16.07 -9.42
N ARG A 50 8.05 15.31 -10.51
CA ARG A 50 7.46 15.73 -11.80
C ARG A 50 5.94 15.95 -11.73
N ILE A 51 5.25 15.15 -10.92
CA ILE A 51 3.79 15.22 -10.74
C ILE A 51 3.40 16.40 -9.86
N VAL A 52 4.03 16.51 -8.68
CA VAL A 52 3.63 17.50 -7.66
C VAL A 52 4.35 18.85 -7.82
N LYS A 53 5.46 18.90 -8.54
CA LYS A 53 6.28 20.11 -8.76
C LYS A 53 6.65 20.79 -7.44
N GLU A 54 6.17 22.01 -7.20
CA GLU A 54 6.43 22.80 -6.00
C GLU A 54 5.31 22.72 -4.95
N GLU A 55 4.31 21.88 -5.19
CA GLU A 55 3.20 21.66 -4.24
C GLU A 55 3.71 20.97 -2.96
N THR A 56 3.06 21.28 -1.86
CA THR A 56 3.40 20.72 -0.54
C THR A 56 2.92 19.27 -0.36
N LEU A 57 3.65 18.48 0.44
CA LEU A 57 3.38 17.06 0.66
C LEU A 57 3.30 16.72 2.15
N TYR A 58 2.42 15.79 2.49
CA TYR A 58 2.48 15.07 3.75
C TYR A 58 2.65 13.57 3.50
N PHE A 59 3.70 12.99 4.08
CA PHE A 59 3.98 11.57 3.99
C PHE A 59 3.52 10.82 5.25
N TYR A 60 2.70 9.79 5.08
CA TYR A 60 2.45 8.76 6.07
C TYR A 60 3.28 7.53 5.69
N VAL A 61 4.16 7.09 6.57
CA VAL A 61 5.15 6.06 6.26
C VAL A 61 4.91 4.84 7.15
N SER A 62 4.75 3.67 6.55
CA SER A 62 4.78 2.41 7.29
C SER A 62 6.09 2.28 8.07
N PRO A 63 6.09 1.78 9.34
CA PRO A 63 7.29 1.72 10.16
C PRO A 63 8.28 0.62 9.77
N PHE A 64 8.01 -0.19 8.74
CA PHE A 64 8.90 -1.26 8.30
C PHE A 64 10.15 -0.68 7.62
N TRP A 65 11.31 -1.31 7.77
CA TRP A 65 12.58 -0.77 7.27
C TRP A 65 12.56 -0.51 5.77
N ARG A 66 12.04 -1.44 4.96
CA ARG A 66 11.90 -1.26 3.51
C ARG A 66 11.07 -0.05 3.09
N THR A 67 10.06 0.31 3.88
CA THR A 67 9.24 1.50 3.62
C THR A 67 9.90 2.79 4.09
N ARG A 68 10.62 2.75 5.23
CA ARG A 68 11.45 3.87 5.70
C ARG A 68 12.55 4.19 4.68
N SER A 69 13.31 3.18 4.23
CA SER A 69 14.36 3.36 3.22
C SER A 69 13.80 3.84 1.87
N THR A 70 12.58 3.40 1.51
CA THR A 70 11.87 3.93 0.32
C THR A 70 11.56 5.41 0.50
N PHE A 71 11.05 5.82 1.67
CA PHE A 71 10.78 7.22 1.99
C PHE A 71 12.06 8.07 1.91
N GLU A 72 13.14 7.63 2.58
CA GLU A 72 14.43 8.32 2.59
C GLU A 72 15.01 8.55 1.20
N ALA A 73 14.83 7.56 0.30
CA ALA A 73 15.25 7.70 -1.09
C ALA A 73 14.35 8.68 -1.88
N ILE A 74 13.02 8.60 -1.69
CA ILE A 74 12.05 9.47 -2.37
C ILE A 74 12.29 10.93 -2.02
N VAL A 75 12.48 11.25 -0.73
CA VAL A 75 12.58 12.65 -0.28
C VAL A 75 13.86 13.35 -0.71
N LYS A 76 14.86 12.62 -1.22
CA LYS A 76 16.04 13.23 -1.85
C LYS A 76 15.72 14.10 -3.08
N ALA A 77 14.55 13.91 -3.68
CA ALA A 77 14.08 14.72 -4.80
C ALA A 77 13.40 16.04 -4.34
N PHE A 78 13.25 16.28 -3.04
CA PHE A 78 12.48 17.39 -2.49
C PHE A 78 13.32 18.23 -1.50
N PRO A 79 13.20 19.56 -1.51
CA PRO A 79 13.74 20.39 -0.44
C PRO A 79 12.98 20.11 0.88
N ARG A 80 13.65 20.27 2.02
CA ARG A 80 13.10 19.86 3.33
C ARG A 80 11.82 20.62 3.70
N GLU A 81 11.70 21.84 3.29
CA GLU A 81 10.53 22.71 3.53
C GLU A 81 9.28 22.32 2.72
N GLN A 82 9.43 21.50 1.68
CA GLN A 82 8.33 21.10 0.82
C GLN A 82 7.47 19.98 1.42
N PHE A 83 7.98 19.26 2.42
CA PHE A 83 7.27 18.11 2.96
C PHE A 83 7.29 17.99 4.49
N HIS A 84 6.24 17.40 5.01
CA HIS A 84 6.13 16.86 6.37
C HIS A 84 5.93 15.34 6.32
N TYR A 85 6.24 14.65 7.41
CA TYR A 85 6.01 13.22 7.50
C TYR A 85 5.72 12.75 8.93
N SER A 86 5.03 11.62 9.03
CA SER A 86 4.88 10.84 10.25
C SER A 86 4.93 9.35 9.93
N GLU A 87 5.33 8.54 10.91
CA GLU A 87 5.11 7.11 10.83
C GLU A 87 3.65 6.77 11.13
N GLU A 88 3.10 5.81 10.37
CA GLU A 88 1.73 5.36 10.51
C GLU A 88 1.69 3.82 10.59
N PRO A 89 1.61 3.25 11.81
CA PRO A 89 1.65 1.81 12.02
C PRO A 89 0.52 1.02 11.34
N ARG A 90 -0.63 1.66 11.06
CA ARG A 90 -1.75 1.02 10.33
C ARG A 90 -1.43 0.75 8.86
N LEU A 91 -0.35 1.37 8.32
CA LEU A 91 0.16 1.11 6.96
C LEU A 91 1.12 -0.09 6.86
N ARG A 92 1.41 -0.81 7.97
CA ARG A 92 2.26 -2.00 7.94
C ARG A 92 1.73 -3.07 6.99
N GLU A 93 2.59 -4.00 6.57
CA GLU A 93 2.15 -5.14 5.76
C GLU A 93 1.29 -6.12 6.60
N GLN A 94 0.57 -7.01 5.95
CA GLN A 94 -0.13 -8.12 6.58
C GLN A 94 0.84 -8.97 7.38
N GLU A 95 0.51 -9.26 8.62
CA GLU A 95 1.28 -10.16 9.47
C GLU A 95 1.04 -11.61 9.06
N TRP A 96 2.13 -12.31 8.69
CA TRP A 96 2.06 -13.70 8.21
C TRP A 96 2.12 -14.72 9.35
N GLY A 97 2.19 -14.25 10.61
CA GLY A 97 2.36 -15.09 11.77
C GLY A 97 3.80 -15.61 11.89
N TYR A 98 3.97 -16.61 12.73
CA TYR A 98 5.29 -17.19 12.97
C TYR A 98 5.53 -18.39 12.05
N VAL A 99 6.13 -18.13 10.90
CA VAL A 99 6.54 -19.16 9.91
C VAL A 99 7.95 -19.62 10.23
N ARG A 100 8.16 -20.94 10.32
CA ARG A 100 9.45 -21.52 10.74
C ARG A 100 10.29 -22.08 9.59
N THR A 101 9.63 -22.46 8.50
CA THR A 101 10.30 -23.10 7.36
C THR A 101 9.73 -22.60 6.04
N GLU A 102 10.53 -22.73 4.98
CA GLU A 102 10.07 -22.43 3.62
C GLU A 102 8.88 -23.31 3.21
N GLN A 103 8.91 -24.58 3.53
CA GLN A 103 7.82 -25.51 3.20
C GLN A 103 6.51 -25.10 3.86
N GLU A 104 6.54 -24.70 5.12
CA GLU A 104 5.39 -24.16 5.83
C GLU A 104 4.86 -22.88 5.13
N LEU A 105 5.76 -21.96 4.78
CA LEU A 105 5.40 -20.74 4.07
C LEU A 105 4.70 -21.05 2.74
N GLN A 106 5.24 -21.95 1.93
CA GLN A 106 4.65 -22.32 0.66
C GLN A 106 3.27 -22.99 0.84
N GLN A 107 3.12 -23.83 1.84
CA GLN A 107 1.84 -24.45 2.17
C GLN A 107 0.79 -23.41 2.59
N LEU A 108 1.13 -22.46 3.46
CA LEU A 108 0.24 -21.38 3.87
C LEU A 108 -0.17 -20.49 2.69
N LYS A 109 0.75 -20.22 1.75
CA LYS A 109 0.44 -19.46 0.53
C LYS A 109 -0.54 -20.21 -0.38
N LEU A 110 -0.40 -21.53 -0.52
CA LEU A 110 -1.33 -22.34 -1.29
C LEU A 110 -2.73 -22.30 -0.64
N GLN A 111 -2.82 -22.52 0.66
CA GLN A 111 -4.07 -22.44 1.40
C GLN A 111 -4.74 -21.07 1.25
N ARG A 112 -3.96 -19.99 1.39
CA ARG A 112 -4.45 -18.62 1.18
C ARG A 112 -5.02 -18.42 -0.22
N ARG A 113 -4.34 -18.97 -1.24
CA ARG A 113 -4.80 -18.87 -2.64
C ARG A 113 -6.09 -19.64 -2.87
N GLU A 114 -6.26 -20.77 -2.22
CA GLU A 114 -7.46 -21.60 -2.31
C GLU A 114 -8.64 -21.03 -1.54
N TYR A 115 -8.40 -20.48 -0.35
CA TYR A 115 -9.43 -19.93 0.52
C TYR A 115 -9.89 -18.53 0.11
N GLY A 116 -8.97 -17.72 -0.43
CA GLY A 116 -9.14 -16.31 -0.75
C GLY A 116 -8.30 -15.40 0.13
N ILE A 117 -7.68 -14.39 -0.50
CA ILE A 117 -6.72 -13.49 0.17
C ILE A 117 -7.41 -12.66 1.26
N PHE A 118 -8.66 -12.27 1.05
CA PHE A 118 -9.39 -11.40 1.97
C PHE A 118 -9.73 -12.11 3.29
N TYR A 119 -10.19 -13.35 3.24
CA TYR A 119 -10.69 -14.06 4.42
C TYR A 119 -9.69 -15.03 5.05
N TYR A 120 -8.66 -15.47 4.30
CA TYR A 120 -7.69 -16.40 4.86
C TYR A 120 -6.87 -15.74 5.97
N ARG A 121 -6.90 -16.33 7.16
CA ARG A 121 -6.08 -15.91 8.30
C ARG A 121 -4.85 -16.78 8.42
N PHE A 122 -3.68 -16.17 8.45
CA PHE A 122 -2.45 -16.87 8.78
C PHE A 122 -2.47 -17.32 10.24
N PRO A 123 -2.00 -18.53 10.57
CA PRO A 123 -1.86 -18.98 11.95
C PRO A 123 -1.00 -18.02 12.79
N GLY A 124 -1.57 -17.41 13.82
CA GLY A 124 -0.90 -16.38 14.63
C GLY A 124 -0.67 -15.04 13.92
N GLY A 125 -1.28 -14.84 12.76
CA GLY A 125 -1.17 -13.62 11.96
C GLY A 125 -2.51 -12.99 11.59
N GLU A 126 -2.49 -12.11 10.60
CA GLU A 126 -3.63 -11.35 10.11
C GLU A 126 -4.31 -12.05 8.92
N ALA A 127 -5.63 -11.88 8.78
CA ALA A 127 -6.35 -12.04 7.52
C ALA A 127 -6.29 -10.74 6.71
N GLY A 128 -6.64 -10.78 5.43
CA GLY A 128 -6.83 -9.55 4.63
C GLY A 128 -7.89 -8.63 5.22
N SER A 129 -8.96 -9.20 5.82
CA SER A 129 -10.01 -8.45 6.52
C SER A 129 -9.48 -7.63 7.71
N ASP A 130 -8.50 -8.14 8.48
CA ASP A 130 -7.91 -7.36 9.57
C ASP A 130 -7.12 -6.15 9.05
N VAL A 131 -6.41 -6.35 7.93
CA VAL A 131 -5.73 -5.23 7.25
C VAL A 131 -6.76 -4.22 6.72
N TYR A 132 -7.89 -4.69 6.16
CA TYR A 132 -8.98 -3.82 5.72
C TYR A 132 -9.54 -2.98 6.87
N ASP A 133 -9.75 -3.56 8.04
CA ASP A 133 -10.29 -2.86 9.21
C ASP A 133 -9.34 -1.75 9.67
N ARG A 134 -8.02 -2.02 9.77
CA ARG A 134 -7.06 -0.96 10.15
C ARG A 134 -6.84 0.11 9.07
N ILE A 135 -7.00 -0.24 7.79
CA ILE A 135 -7.04 0.76 6.71
C ILE A 135 -8.30 1.62 6.81
N ASN A 136 -9.46 1.05 7.15
CA ASN A 136 -10.67 1.81 7.40
C ASN A 136 -10.51 2.81 8.55
N ASP A 137 -9.87 2.41 9.65
CA ASP A 137 -9.54 3.31 10.76
C ASP A 137 -8.60 4.44 10.33
N LEU A 138 -7.60 4.11 9.50
CA LEU A 138 -6.70 5.11 8.92
C LEU A 138 -7.48 6.13 8.08
N LEU A 139 -8.40 5.68 7.24
CA LEU A 139 -9.23 6.58 6.43
C LEU A 139 -10.01 7.58 7.28
N GLY A 140 -10.53 7.15 8.44
CA GLY A 140 -11.16 8.05 9.40
C GLY A 140 -10.21 9.14 9.92
N SER A 141 -8.93 8.80 10.15
CA SER A 141 -7.90 9.79 10.53
C SER A 141 -7.56 10.73 9.39
N LEU A 142 -7.33 10.19 8.19
CA LEU A 142 -7.05 11.00 7.00
C LEU A 142 -8.19 12.01 6.70
N HIS A 143 -9.45 11.57 6.84
CA HIS A 143 -10.58 12.48 6.64
C HIS A 143 -10.58 13.64 7.63
N ARG A 144 -10.22 13.41 8.91
CA ARG A 144 -10.06 14.49 9.90
C ARG A 144 -8.90 15.42 9.54
N ASP A 145 -7.75 14.86 9.15
CA ASP A 145 -6.57 15.63 8.76
C ASP A 145 -6.90 16.52 7.55
N PHE A 146 -7.63 16.02 6.56
CA PHE A 146 -8.06 16.75 5.36
C PHE A 146 -9.03 17.90 5.66
N THR A 147 -9.64 17.96 6.83
CA THR A 147 -10.46 19.12 7.24
C THR A 147 -9.65 20.28 7.77
N THR A 148 -8.36 20.07 8.07
CA THR A 148 -7.47 21.12 8.56
C THR A 148 -7.11 22.06 7.42
N ASP A 149 -7.24 23.36 7.63
CA ASP A 149 -7.00 24.39 6.59
C ASP A 149 -5.55 24.41 6.09
N SER A 150 -4.59 24.02 6.96
CA SER A 150 -3.16 23.96 6.67
C SER A 150 -2.70 22.60 6.10
N TYR A 151 -3.61 21.67 5.77
CA TYR A 151 -3.21 20.37 5.24
C TYR A 151 -2.53 20.53 3.87
N PRO A 152 -1.39 19.84 3.63
CA PRO A 152 -0.66 19.92 2.37
C PRO A 152 -1.49 19.51 1.14
N GLU A 153 -1.07 19.99 -0.03
CA GLU A 153 -1.76 19.77 -1.29
C GLU A 153 -1.75 18.30 -1.75
N ASN A 154 -0.80 17.51 -1.26
CA ASN A 154 -0.67 16.09 -1.60
C ASN A 154 -0.52 15.22 -0.35
N CYS A 155 -1.30 14.14 -0.28
CA CYS A 155 -1.21 13.08 0.72
C CYS A 155 -0.48 11.89 0.13
N ILE A 156 0.67 11.50 0.69
CA ILE A 156 1.50 10.40 0.19
C ILE A 156 1.52 9.28 1.25
N LEU A 157 1.19 8.05 0.86
CA LEU A 157 1.23 6.89 1.74
C LEU A 157 2.27 5.89 1.24
N ILE A 158 3.38 5.73 1.98
CA ILE A 158 4.41 4.75 1.65
C ILE A 158 4.12 3.47 2.41
N THR A 159 3.79 2.42 1.68
CA THR A 159 3.23 1.20 2.24
C THR A 159 3.52 -0.04 1.39
N HIS A 160 2.67 -1.06 1.46
CA HIS A 160 2.86 -2.39 0.93
C HIS A 160 1.74 -2.78 -0.03
N SER A 161 1.97 -3.84 -0.79
CA SER A 161 1.06 -4.28 -1.86
C SER A 161 -0.37 -4.53 -1.39
N LEU A 162 -0.55 -5.32 -0.31
CA LEU A 162 -1.89 -5.65 0.17
C LEU A 162 -2.60 -4.42 0.72
N ALA A 163 -1.90 -3.59 1.49
CA ALA A 163 -2.46 -2.36 2.04
C ALA A 163 -2.95 -1.40 0.94
N ILE A 164 -2.21 -1.27 -0.18
CA ILE A 164 -2.64 -0.47 -1.35
C ILE A 164 -3.94 -1.01 -1.94
N ARG A 165 -4.00 -2.32 -2.21
CA ARG A 165 -5.20 -2.96 -2.79
C ARG A 165 -6.42 -2.78 -1.89
N LEU A 166 -6.26 -2.96 -0.58
CA LEU A 166 -7.34 -2.80 0.40
C LEU A 166 -7.74 -1.33 0.60
N PHE A 167 -6.78 -0.40 0.49
CA PHE A 167 -7.09 1.03 0.46
C PHE A 167 -8.00 1.37 -0.74
N ILE A 168 -7.65 0.90 -1.94
CA ILE A 168 -8.46 1.09 -3.15
C ILE A 168 -9.83 0.43 -2.99
N MET A 169 -9.88 -0.81 -2.52
CA MET A 169 -11.13 -1.52 -2.24
C MET A 169 -12.04 -0.68 -1.32
N ARG A 170 -11.50 -0.22 -0.20
CA ARG A 170 -12.30 0.55 0.79
C ARG A 170 -12.69 1.93 0.28
N TRP A 171 -11.78 2.62 -0.42
CA TRP A 171 -12.01 3.96 -0.93
C TRP A 171 -13.12 4.01 -1.98
N PHE A 172 -13.14 3.05 -2.89
CA PHE A 172 -14.11 2.97 -4.00
C PHE A 172 -15.29 2.03 -3.72
N HIS A 173 -15.42 1.49 -2.52
CA HIS A 173 -16.48 0.56 -2.12
C HIS A 173 -16.56 -0.68 -3.02
N LEU A 174 -15.41 -1.21 -3.42
CA LEU A 174 -15.35 -2.41 -4.25
C LEU A 174 -15.72 -3.66 -3.44
N THR A 175 -16.23 -4.66 -4.13
CA THR A 175 -16.57 -5.96 -3.52
C THR A 175 -15.31 -6.77 -3.22
N VAL A 176 -15.45 -7.84 -2.43
CA VAL A 176 -14.35 -8.78 -2.16
C VAL A 176 -13.92 -9.47 -3.46
N GLU A 177 -14.87 -9.79 -4.33
CA GLU A 177 -14.61 -10.38 -5.63
C GLU A 177 -13.73 -9.49 -6.51
N GLU A 178 -14.08 -8.20 -6.61
CA GLU A 178 -13.28 -7.21 -7.34
C GLU A 178 -11.87 -7.08 -6.73
N PHE A 179 -11.77 -7.02 -5.41
CA PHE A 179 -10.46 -7.00 -4.72
C PHE A 179 -9.61 -8.24 -5.05
N GLU A 180 -10.20 -9.44 -5.04
CA GLU A 180 -9.47 -10.69 -5.32
C GLU A 180 -8.92 -10.74 -6.77
N THR A 181 -9.51 -9.98 -7.69
CA THR A 181 -9.01 -9.88 -9.07
C THR A 181 -7.84 -8.89 -9.20
N MET A 182 -7.70 -7.92 -8.31
CA MET A 182 -6.64 -6.91 -8.41
C MET A 182 -5.26 -7.54 -8.30
N GLN A 183 -4.34 -7.12 -9.16
CA GLN A 183 -2.94 -7.48 -9.06
C GLN A 183 -2.19 -6.54 -8.10
N SER A 184 -1.09 -7.06 -7.57
CA SER A 184 -0.16 -6.25 -6.77
C SER A 184 0.49 -5.19 -7.65
N PRO A 185 0.51 -3.92 -7.23
CA PRO A 185 1.30 -2.91 -7.93
C PRO A 185 2.79 -3.28 -7.89
N GLU A 186 3.56 -2.86 -8.88
CA GLU A 186 5.01 -3.11 -8.93
C GLU A 186 5.75 -2.40 -7.78
N ASN A 187 6.93 -2.90 -7.41
CA ASN A 187 7.79 -2.26 -6.42
C ASN A 187 8.21 -0.84 -6.87
N GLY A 188 8.13 0.13 -5.99
CA GLY A 188 8.42 1.53 -6.29
C GLY A 188 7.38 2.23 -7.17
N SER A 189 6.24 1.58 -7.49
CA SER A 189 5.17 2.21 -8.27
C SER A 189 4.34 3.19 -7.45
N LEU A 190 3.74 4.15 -8.16
CA LEU A 190 2.82 5.14 -7.61
C LEU A 190 1.39 4.84 -8.08
N VAL A 191 0.47 4.70 -7.14
CA VAL A 191 -0.97 4.56 -7.39
C VAL A 191 -1.65 5.87 -7.00
N ILE A 192 -2.21 6.58 -7.97
CA ILE A 192 -2.61 7.98 -7.85
C ILE A 192 -4.13 8.10 -7.87
N LEU A 193 -4.68 8.72 -6.83
CA LEU A 193 -6.05 9.22 -6.78
C LEU A 193 -5.99 10.74 -6.90
N GLU A 194 -6.72 11.31 -7.85
CA GLU A 194 -6.76 12.75 -8.10
C GLU A 194 -8.15 13.31 -7.85
N LEU A 195 -8.21 14.42 -7.13
CA LEU A 195 -9.46 15.13 -6.83
C LEU A 195 -9.98 15.84 -8.08
N ASN A 196 -11.19 15.51 -8.49
CA ASN A 196 -11.90 16.31 -9.49
C ASN A 196 -12.53 17.52 -8.78
N PRO A 197 -12.13 18.76 -9.11
CA PRO A 197 -12.61 19.96 -8.43
C PRO A 197 -14.10 20.23 -8.67
N GLU A 198 -14.65 19.81 -9.81
CA GLU A 198 -16.05 20.03 -10.17
C GLU A 198 -16.99 19.11 -9.37
N THR A 199 -16.62 17.85 -9.21
CA THR A 199 -17.45 16.84 -8.53
C THR A 199 -17.09 16.66 -7.06
N ASN A 200 -15.95 17.22 -6.62
CA ASN A 200 -15.35 17.02 -5.30
C ASN A 200 -15.14 15.53 -4.93
N LYS A 201 -14.92 14.67 -5.95
CA LYS A 201 -14.67 13.23 -5.82
C LYS A 201 -13.31 12.88 -6.37
N TYR A 202 -12.65 11.89 -5.74
CA TYR A 202 -11.38 11.35 -6.25
C TYR A 202 -11.63 10.33 -7.36
N ARG A 203 -10.76 10.34 -8.36
CA ARG A 203 -10.68 9.34 -9.42
C ARG A 203 -9.34 8.63 -9.36
N LEU A 204 -9.33 7.34 -9.61
CA LEU A 204 -8.11 6.55 -9.74
C LEU A 204 -7.50 6.81 -11.12
N ILE A 205 -6.32 7.45 -11.15
CA ILE A 205 -5.61 7.81 -12.39
C ILE A 205 -4.71 6.67 -12.87
N THR A 206 -4.15 5.90 -11.94
CA THR A 206 -3.32 4.72 -12.23
C THR A 206 -4.06 3.47 -11.76
N PRO A 207 -4.94 2.87 -12.56
CA PRO A 207 -5.68 1.68 -12.18
C PRO A 207 -4.72 0.50 -11.97
N LEU A 208 -5.04 -0.34 -10.99
CA LEU A 208 -4.35 -1.61 -10.81
C LEU A 208 -4.81 -2.58 -11.89
N GLU A 209 -3.87 -3.36 -12.42
CA GLU A 209 -4.21 -4.45 -13.32
C GLU A 209 -5.12 -5.47 -12.62
N THR A 210 -6.02 -6.09 -13.35
CA THR A 210 -6.90 -7.14 -12.85
C THR A 210 -6.65 -8.45 -13.57
N LYS A 211 -6.71 -9.56 -12.86
CA LYS A 211 -6.76 -10.90 -13.45
C LYS A 211 -8.17 -11.15 -13.98
N LYS A 212 -8.30 -12.05 -14.96
CA LYS A 212 -9.61 -12.57 -15.38
C LYS A 212 -10.37 -13.10 -14.16
N GLU A 213 -11.69 -12.88 -14.15
CA GLU A 213 -12.61 -13.28 -13.07
C GLU A 213 -12.28 -14.66 -12.51
N ASN A 214 -12.26 -14.75 -11.19
CA ASN A 214 -12.18 -16.04 -10.51
C ASN A 214 -13.63 -16.59 -10.37
N PRO A 215 -14.00 -17.66 -11.06
CA PRO A 215 -15.36 -18.20 -11.03
C PRO A 215 -15.87 -18.55 -9.62
N ARG A 216 -14.97 -18.73 -8.65
CA ARG A 216 -15.31 -19.05 -7.25
C ARG A 216 -16.05 -17.91 -6.54
N TYR A 217 -15.87 -16.67 -7.00
CA TYR A 217 -16.42 -15.47 -6.34
C TYR A 217 -17.60 -14.84 -7.10
N ASN A 218 -17.99 -15.40 -8.24
CA ASN A 218 -19.05 -14.82 -9.05
C ASN A 218 -20.44 -15.20 -8.51
N ARG A 219 -20.79 -14.61 -7.38
CA ARG A 219 -22.15 -14.72 -6.79
C ARG A 219 -22.73 -13.34 -6.55
N PRO A 220 -23.12 -12.62 -7.62
CA PRO A 220 -23.67 -11.28 -7.49
C PRO A 220 -24.93 -11.28 -6.62
N ILE A 221 -25.11 -10.23 -5.82
CA ILE A 221 -26.35 -9.99 -5.13
C ILE A 221 -27.42 -9.72 -6.21
N LYS A 222 -28.42 -10.57 -6.27
CA LYS A 222 -29.58 -10.37 -7.14
C LYS A 222 -30.54 -9.41 -6.42
N ILE A 223 -30.59 -8.15 -6.86
CA ILE A 223 -31.56 -7.16 -6.44
C ILE A 223 -32.75 -7.21 -7.39
#